data_1b1b0f9c0a4a548b5b001b42a75811e1
#
_entry.id   1b1b0f9c0a4a548b5b001b42a75811e1
#
_cell.length_a   1.000
_cell.length_b   1.000
_cell.length_c   1.000
_cell.angle_alpha   90.00
_cell.angle_beta   90.00
_cell.angle_gamma   90.00
#
_symmetry.space_group_name_H-M   'P 1'
#
loop_
_entity.id
_entity.type
_entity.pdbx_description
1 polymer ?
#
loop_
_entity_poly.entity_id
_entity_poly.type
_entity_poly.pdbx_seq_one_letter_code
_entity_poly.pdbx_strand_id
1 'polypeptide(L)'
;MIATPPLIPDSIWNALSLAIARRDTRQVRDLVEENSLDVNTFLDSSTWMPLLMDALLSNSFETEEERLPLLRYLLDKGANPNICCRLGYNCLHVAVQQDKYIRALDLFLDHKPDVNILDADGANVIYWAVQRWLLSNPGTDRRAHLQVFEKILYLGADLDQQTRYGMTARQWLQVAPPEVQAVVARWESGNPYVRPVTTIQPALAVRIQHPELAQKIWNEMVPPSGPAPTVQGELLRAVETLRDDAQHHAHDFRKSHRRMAVFVRDTLIRSGIFNEAENKHIRSSTARLMKTSQPYTKDDIYDHLVDQVCQFYARNQQPIPYKART
;
A
#
# COMPACT_ATOMS: atom_id res chain seq x y z
N MET A 1 15.05 17.14 4.13
CA MET A 1 13.65 17.40 4.51
C MET A 1 12.79 16.81 3.39
N ILE A 2 12.09 15.72 3.66
CA ILE A 2 11.05 15.27 2.76
C ILE A 2 9.96 16.33 2.84
N ALA A 3 9.62 16.90 1.69
CA ALA A 3 8.51 17.83 1.64
C ALA A 3 7.27 17.10 2.17
N THR A 4 6.65 17.67 3.19
CA THR A 4 5.32 17.21 3.60
C THR A 4 4.45 17.23 2.35
N PRO A 5 3.76 16.14 2.00
CA PRO A 5 2.93 16.16 0.82
C PRO A 5 1.91 17.28 0.94
N PRO A 6 1.53 17.89 -0.16
CA PRO A 6 0.60 18.99 -0.15
C PRO A 6 -0.73 18.53 0.44
N LEU A 7 -1.15 19.17 1.52
CA LEU A 7 -2.46 18.95 2.13
C LEU A 7 -3.44 19.98 1.62
N ILE A 8 -4.69 19.57 1.48
CA ILE A 8 -5.79 20.51 1.24
C ILE A 8 -5.96 21.37 2.52
N PRO A 9 -6.04 22.69 2.42
CA PRO A 9 -6.34 23.54 3.58
C PRO A 9 -7.65 23.12 4.26
N ASP A 10 -7.70 23.12 5.60
CA ASP A 10 -8.84 22.62 6.38
C ASP A 10 -10.17 23.28 5.99
N SER A 11 -10.17 24.56 5.65
CA SER A 11 -11.37 25.28 5.21
C SER A 11 -11.93 24.73 3.89
N ILE A 12 -11.05 24.42 2.93
CA ILE A 12 -11.42 23.84 1.63
C ILE A 12 -11.81 22.39 1.82
N TRP A 13 -11.05 21.65 2.65
CA TRP A 13 -11.34 20.26 2.97
C TRP A 13 -12.76 20.08 3.54
N ASN A 14 -13.13 20.90 4.54
CA ASN A 14 -14.46 20.84 5.14
C ASN A 14 -15.57 21.12 4.11
N ALA A 15 -15.35 22.09 3.22
CA ALA A 15 -16.30 22.40 2.16
C ALA A 15 -16.42 21.28 1.13
N LEU A 16 -15.30 20.67 0.71
CA LEU A 16 -15.27 19.53 -0.20
C LEU A 16 -15.98 18.32 0.40
N SER A 17 -15.65 17.96 1.63
CA SER A 17 -16.26 16.84 2.35
C SER A 17 -17.78 17.02 2.46
N LEU A 18 -18.24 18.23 2.76
CA LEU A 18 -19.67 18.54 2.80
C LEU A 18 -20.33 18.47 1.42
N ALA A 19 -19.68 18.97 0.37
CA ALA A 19 -20.17 18.89 -1.00
C ALA A 19 -20.27 17.42 -1.48
N ILE A 20 -19.27 16.60 -1.21
CA ILE A 20 -19.28 15.16 -1.50
C ILE A 20 -20.41 14.48 -0.71
N ALA A 21 -20.55 14.77 0.58
CA ALA A 21 -21.61 14.22 1.42
C ALA A 21 -23.03 14.60 0.93
N ARG A 22 -23.17 15.74 0.28
CA ARG A 22 -24.44 16.21 -0.33
C ARG A 22 -24.63 15.74 -1.77
N ARG A 23 -23.68 14.98 -2.33
CA ARG A 23 -23.66 14.55 -3.75
C ARG A 23 -23.62 15.75 -4.73
N ASP A 24 -23.16 16.89 -4.26
CA ASP A 24 -23.11 18.11 -5.06
C ASP A 24 -21.81 18.19 -5.86
N THR A 25 -21.78 17.42 -6.98
CA THR A 25 -20.64 17.39 -7.89
C THR A 25 -20.33 18.78 -8.48
N ARG A 26 -21.33 19.66 -8.61
CA ARG A 26 -21.13 21.03 -9.08
C ARG A 26 -20.33 21.83 -8.06
N GLN A 27 -20.73 21.77 -6.79
CA GLN A 27 -20.01 22.46 -5.71
C GLN A 27 -18.57 21.93 -5.57
N VAL A 28 -18.35 20.62 -5.75
CA VAL A 28 -16.98 20.07 -5.76
C VAL A 28 -16.16 20.69 -6.91
N ARG A 29 -16.75 20.82 -8.10
CA ARG A 29 -16.08 21.47 -9.26
C ARG A 29 -15.73 22.93 -8.95
N ASP A 30 -16.69 23.69 -8.47
CA ASP A 30 -16.50 25.09 -8.15
C ASP A 30 -15.36 25.25 -7.11
N LEU A 31 -15.35 24.45 -6.04
CA LEU A 31 -14.28 24.47 -5.04
C LEU A 31 -12.90 24.12 -5.59
N VAL A 32 -12.81 23.12 -6.47
CA VAL A 32 -11.55 22.72 -7.12
C VAL A 32 -11.04 23.84 -8.04
N GLU A 33 -11.93 24.45 -8.83
CA GLU A 33 -11.57 25.45 -9.85
C GLU A 33 -11.27 26.82 -9.21
N GLU A 34 -12.11 27.30 -8.30
CA GLU A 34 -11.93 28.60 -7.62
C GLU A 34 -10.65 28.65 -6.78
N ASN A 35 -10.27 27.52 -6.17
CA ASN A 35 -9.07 27.44 -5.36
C ASN A 35 -7.83 26.94 -6.15
N SER A 36 -7.96 26.70 -7.46
CA SER A 36 -6.90 26.12 -8.28
C SER A 36 -6.28 24.87 -7.59
N LEU A 37 -7.15 24.03 -7.00
CA LEU A 37 -6.73 22.92 -6.18
C LEU A 37 -6.06 21.82 -7.03
N ASP A 38 -4.87 21.40 -6.65
CA ASP A 38 -4.29 20.18 -7.18
C ASP A 38 -5.07 18.96 -6.64
N VAL A 39 -5.79 18.27 -7.52
CA VAL A 39 -6.61 17.09 -7.17
C VAL A 39 -5.80 15.89 -6.67
N ASN A 40 -4.47 15.96 -6.74
CA ASN A 40 -3.55 14.98 -6.20
C ASN A 40 -3.07 15.28 -4.77
N THR A 41 -3.63 16.32 -4.15
CA THR A 41 -3.36 16.63 -2.75
C THR A 41 -4.11 15.69 -1.81
N PHE A 42 -3.62 15.60 -0.59
CA PHE A 42 -4.19 14.73 0.45
C PHE A 42 -5.14 15.51 1.35
N LEU A 43 -6.18 14.83 1.84
CA LEU A 43 -7.19 15.43 2.68
C LEU A 43 -6.70 15.72 4.09
N ASP A 44 -5.89 14.81 4.63
CA ASP A 44 -5.42 14.92 6.01
C ASP A 44 -4.02 14.31 6.19
N SER A 45 -3.37 14.69 7.29
CA SER A 45 -2.03 14.22 7.63
C SER A 45 -2.02 12.88 8.36
N SER A 46 -3.18 12.33 8.74
CA SER A 46 -3.27 11.09 9.51
C SER A 46 -3.41 9.86 8.60
N THR A 47 -4.26 9.93 7.60
CA THR A 47 -4.55 8.82 6.67
C THR A 47 -3.90 9.01 5.30
N TRP A 48 -3.54 10.27 4.95
CA TRP A 48 -3.06 10.60 3.61
C TRP A 48 -4.02 10.12 2.54
N MET A 49 -5.30 10.43 2.76
CA MET A 49 -6.37 10.05 1.85
C MET A 49 -6.32 10.92 0.60
N PRO A 50 -6.08 10.36 -0.60
CA PRO A 50 -6.20 11.11 -1.84
C PRO A 50 -7.65 11.51 -2.08
N LEU A 51 -7.89 12.69 -2.64
CA LEU A 51 -9.25 13.17 -2.93
C LEU A 51 -10.06 12.17 -3.80
N LEU A 52 -9.41 11.56 -4.79
CA LEU A 52 -10.04 10.55 -5.64
C LEU A 52 -10.50 9.33 -4.83
N MET A 53 -9.71 8.90 -3.85
CA MET A 53 -10.05 7.75 -2.99
C MET A 53 -11.17 8.11 -2.01
N ASP A 54 -11.18 9.30 -1.46
CA ASP A 54 -12.27 9.78 -0.60
C ASP A 54 -13.59 9.83 -1.36
N ALA A 55 -13.58 10.38 -2.59
CA ALA A 55 -14.75 10.38 -3.46
C ALA A 55 -15.24 8.96 -3.79
N LEU A 56 -14.33 7.99 -3.96
CA LEU A 56 -14.68 6.58 -4.15
C LEU A 56 -15.33 5.99 -2.91
N LEU A 57 -14.78 6.26 -1.73
CA LEU A 57 -15.21 5.65 -0.47
C LEU A 57 -16.42 6.32 0.17
N SER A 58 -16.81 7.50 -0.29
CA SER A 58 -17.93 8.24 0.30
C SER A 58 -19.20 7.39 0.33
N ASN A 59 -19.76 7.21 1.52
CA ASN A 59 -21.01 6.48 1.73
C ASN A 59 -22.25 7.31 1.37
N SER A 60 -22.07 8.55 0.92
CA SER A 60 -23.18 9.45 0.54
C SER A 60 -23.87 9.03 -0.75
N PHE A 61 -23.17 8.30 -1.62
CA PHE A 61 -23.74 7.79 -2.86
C PHE A 61 -24.42 6.45 -2.62
N GLU A 62 -25.68 6.33 -3.04
CA GLU A 62 -26.46 5.08 -2.90
C GLU A 62 -26.08 4.07 -3.97
N THR A 63 -25.78 4.56 -5.17
CA THR A 63 -25.40 3.73 -6.30
C THR A 63 -24.01 4.12 -6.81
N GLU A 64 -23.41 3.20 -7.55
CA GLU A 64 -22.15 3.46 -8.24
C GLU A 64 -22.32 4.50 -9.37
N GLU A 65 -23.44 4.46 -10.06
CA GLU A 65 -23.80 5.39 -11.15
C GLU A 65 -23.79 6.86 -10.69
N GLU A 66 -24.25 7.13 -9.49
CA GLU A 66 -24.25 8.49 -8.93
C GLU A 66 -22.84 9.00 -8.63
N ARG A 67 -21.92 8.09 -8.32
CA ARG A 67 -20.52 8.40 -7.99
C ARG A 67 -19.67 8.65 -9.23
N LEU A 68 -19.90 7.92 -10.32
CA LEU A 68 -19.08 7.97 -11.53
C LEU A 68 -18.86 9.38 -12.10
N PRO A 69 -19.86 10.29 -12.14
CA PRO A 69 -19.64 11.66 -12.64
C PRO A 69 -18.58 12.44 -11.85
N LEU A 70 -18.53 12.28 -10.53
CA LEU A 70 -17.52 12.90 -9.70
C LEU A 70 -16.14 12.30 -9.93
N LEU A 71 -16.03 10.97 -9.96
CA LEU A 71 -14.77 10.29 -10.21
C LEU A 71 -14.21 10.67 -11.59
N ARG A 72 -15.06 10.70 -12.63
CA ARG A 72 -14.67 11.10 -13.97
C ARG A 72 -14.15 12.54 -13.99
N TYR A 73 -14.87 13.46 -13.35
CA TYR A 73 -14.41 14.84 -13.25
C TYR A 73 -13.03 14.97 -12.63
N LEU A 74 -12.77 14.26 -11.51
CA LEU A 74 -11.47 14.29 -10.85
C LEU A 74 -10.36 13.71 -11.73
N LEU A 75 -10.63 12.62 -12.43
CA LEU A 75 -9.70 12.01 -13.40
C LEU A 75 -9.41 12.94 -14.58
N ASP A 76 -10.43 13.60 -15.12
CA ASP A 76 -10.29 14.59 -16.21
C ASP A 76 -9.47 15.82 -15.76
N LYS A 77 -9.50 16.16 -14.47
CA LYS A 77 -8.64 17.17 -13.85
C LYS A 77 -7.23 16.67 -13.51
N GLY A 78 -6.89 15.43 -13.85
CA GLY A 78 -5.57 14.85 -13.66
C GLY A 78 -5.37 14.12 -12.33
N ALA A 79 -6.45 13.73 -11.64
CA ALA A 79 -6.31 12.87 -10.47
C ALA A 79 -5.64 11.55 -10.86
N ASN A 80 -4.60 11.21 -10.13
CA ASN A 80 -3.79 10.03 -10.41
C ASN A 80 -4.26 8.84 -9.56
N PRO A 81 -4.85 7.78 -10.15
CA PRO A 81 -5.33 6.61 -9.42
C PRO A 81 -4.21 5.78 -8.78
N ASN A 82 -2.94 6.05 -9.13
CA ASN A 82 -1.78 5.37 -8.55
C ASN A 82 -1.39 5.88 -7.16
N ILE A 83 -1.89 7.05 -6.76
CA ILE A 83 -1.52 7.62 -5.46
C ILE A 83 -2.07 6.74 -4.35
N CYS A 84 -1.16 6.32 -3.46
CA CYS A 84 -1.50 5.49 -2.32
C CYS A 84 -1.83 6.35 -1.09
N CYS A 85 -2.79 5.88 -0.31
CA CYS A 85 -2.98 6.36 1.05
C CYS A 85 -1.83 5.85 1.95
N ARG A 86 -1.82 6.28 3.20
CA ARG A 86 -0.78 5.90 4.16
C ARG A 86 -0.61 4.39 4.37
N LEU A 87 -1.68 3.62 4.17
CA LEU A 87 -1.67 2.15 4.30
C LEU A 87 -1.21 1.44 3.01
N GLY A 88 -0.70 2.17 2.02
CA GLY A 88 -0.22 1.59 0.76
C GLY A 88 -1.33 1.27 -0.25
N TYR A 89 -2.61 1.45 0.09
CA TYR A 89 -3.71 1.22 -0.84
C TYR A 89 -3.89 2.42 -1.77
N ASN A 90 -4.09 2.15 -3.06
CA ASN A 90 -4.58 3.12 -4.03
C ASN A 90 -6.04 2.84 -4.42
N CYS A 91 -6.60 3.64 -5.31
CA CYS A 91 -8.00 3.50 -5.74
C CYS A 91 -8.29 2.13 -6.37
N LEU A 92 -7.32 1.51 -7.05
CA LEU A 92 -7.51 0.19 -7.67
C LEU A 92 -7.65 -0.91 -6.62
N HIS A 93 -6.78 -0.90 -5.59
CA HIS A 93 -6.83 -1.87 -4.49
C HIS A 93 -8.16 -1.80 -3.74
N VAL A 94 -8.67 -0.60 -3.52
CA VAL A 94 -9.95 -0.40 -2.83
C VAL A 94 -11.12 -0.84 -3.71
N ALA A 95 -11.11 -0.47 -4.98
CA ALA A 95 -12.20 -0.75 -5.90
C ALA A 95 -12.33 -2.26 -6.20
N VAL A 96 -11.22 -2.97 -6.39
CA VAL A 96 -11.24 -4.40 -6.71
C VAL A 96 -11.81 -5.28 -5.59
N GLN A 97 -11.73 -4.81 -4.35
CA GLN A 97 -12.19 -5.56 -3.18
C GLN A 97 -13.71 -5.50 -2.95
N GLN A 98 -14.44 -4.65 -3.69
CA GLN A 98 -15.87 -4.44 -3.47
C GLN A 98 -16.64 -4.45 -4.80
N ASP A 99 -17.61 -5.35 -4.93
CA ASP A 99 -18.44 -5.50 -6.15
C ASP A 99 -19.13 -4.19 -6.56
N LYS A 100 -19.49 -3.36 -5.58
CA LYS A 100 -20.15 -2.06 -5.80
C LYS A 100 -19.23 -1.00 -6.44
N TYR A 101 -17.96 -1.30 -6.71
CA TYR A 101 -17.00 -0.37 -7.32
C TYR A 101 -16.43 -0.89 -8.64
N ILE A 102 -17.06 -1.89 -9.25
CA ILE A 102 -16.55 -2.52 -10.47
C ILE A 102 -16.50 -1.56 -11.65
N ARG A 103 -17.47 -0.66 -11.78
CA ARG A 103 -17.47 0.37 -12.85
C ARG A 103 -16.51 1.51 -12.58
N ALA A 104 -16.30 1.84 -11.29
CA ALA A 104 -15.26 2.79 -10.91
C ALA A 104 -13.88 2.22 -11.20
N LEU A 105 -13.66 0.93 -10.92
CA LEU A 105 -12.41 0.25 -11.27
C LEU A 105 -12.19 0.26 -12.79
N ASP A 106 -13.20 -0.05 -13.58
CA ASP A 106 -13.13 0.02 -15.04
C ASP A 106 -12.77 1.42 -15.53
N LEU A 107 -13.39 2.45 -14.95
CA LEU A 107 -13.08 3.85 -15.24
C LEU A 107 -11.62 4.20 -14.89
N PHE A 108 -11.10 3.76 -13.75
CA PHE A 108 -9.70 3.99 -13.39
C PHE A 108 -8.74 3.34 -14.37
N LEU A 109 -9.03 2.12 -14.81
CA LEU A 109 -8.19 1.38 -15.78
C LEU A 109 -8.14 2.05 -17.15
N ASP A 110 -9.15 2.84 -17.55
CA ASP A 110 -9.12 3.64 -18.77
C ASP A 110 -7.99 4.69 -18.78
N HIS A 111 -7.58 5.15 -17.60
CA HIS A 111 -6.47 6.07 -17.41
C HIS A 111 -5.09 5.39 -17.36
N LYS A 112 -5.01 4.10 -17.71
CA LYS A 112 -3.79 3.28 -17.80
C LYS A 112 -2.90 3.40 -16.56
N PRO A 113 -3.44 3.14 -15.36
CA PRO A 113 -2.65 3.16 -14.14
C PRO A 113 -1.62 2.03 -14.13
N ASP A 114 -0.65 2.14 -13.22
CA ASP A 114 0.22 1.01 -12.92
C ASP A 114 -0.54 -0.02 -12.07
N VAL A 115 -0.89 -1.15 -12.71
CA VAL A 115 -1.62 -2.25 -12.08
C VAL A 115 -0.73 -3.14 -11.20
N ASN A 116 0.58 -2.85 -11.14
CA ASN A 116 1.55 -3.62 -10.37
C ASN A 116 1.99 -2.89 -9.09
N ILE A 117 1.41 -1.73 -8.78
CA ILE A 117 1.61 -1.11 -7.47
C ILE A 117 1.17 -2.10 -6.40
N LEU A 118 2.01 -2.22 -5.36
CA LEU A 118 1.76 -3.14 -4.27
C LEU A 118 1.14 -2.40 -3.08
N ASP A 119 0.18 -3.06 -2.46
CA ASP A 119 -0.36 -2.61 -1.18
C ASP A 119 0.55 -3.02 -0.01
N ALA A 120 0.07 -2.76 1.21
CA ALA A 120 0.79 -3.12 2.43
C ALA A 120 1.04 -4.62 2.57
N ASP A 121 0.26 -5.49 1.92
CA ASP A 121 0.44 -6.94 1.90
C ASP A 121 1.38 -7.43 0.80
N GLY A 122 1.94 -6.51 0.01
CA GLY A 122 2.74 -6.86 -1.16
C GLY A 122 1.90 -7.43 -2.29
N ALA A 123 0.59 -7.21 -2.26
CA ALA A 123 -0.34 -7.65 -3.29
C ALA A 123 -0.58 -6.54 -4.31
N ASN A 124 -0.61 -6.88 -5.58
CA ASN A 124 -1.07 -6.03 -6.66
C ASN A 124 -2.58 -6.20 -6.91
N VAL A 125 -3.15 -5.39 -7.77
CA VAL A 125 -4.60 -5.41 -8.02
C VAL A 125 -5.09 -6.75 -8.57
N ILE A 126 -4.29 -7.47 -9.38
CA ILE A 126 -4.71 -8.76 -9.95
C ILE A 126 -4.80 -9.85 -8.89
N TYR A 127 -3.96 -9.81 -7.85
CA TYR A 127 -4.05 -10.73 -6.71
C TYR A 127 -5.43 -10.63 -6.04
N TRP A 128 -5.87 -9.42 -5.75
CA TRP A 128 -7.16 -9.17 -5.14
C TRP A 128 -8.32 -9.49 -6.07
N ALA A 129 -8.17 -9.22 -7.38
CA ALA A 129 -9.18 -9.58 -8.37
C ALA A 129 -9.45 -11.09 -8.39
N VAL A 130 -8.39 -11.92 -8.42
CA VAL A 130 -8.54 -13.38 -8.38
C VAL A 130 -9.14 -13.84 -7.06
N GLN A 131 -8.64 -13.32 -5.93
CA GLN A 131 -9.16 -13.71 -4.63
C GLN A 131 -10.64 -13.34 -4.47
N ARG A 132 -11.04 -12.16 -4.97
CA ARG A 132 -12.44 -11.71 -4.94
C ARG A 132 -13.37 -12.66 -5.71
N TRP A 133 -12.91 -13.17 -6.86
CA TRP A 133 -13.66 -14.17 -7.62
C TRP A 133 -13.98 -15.42 -6.83
N LEU A 134 -13.08 -15.89 -6.00
CA LEU A 134 -13.27 -17.08 -5.16
C LEU A 134 -14.31 -16.83 -4.06
N LEU A 135 -14.39 -15.59 -3.57
CA LEU A 135 -15.28 -15.19 -2.48
C LEU A 135 -16.66 -14.71 -2.97
N SER A 136 -16.84 -14.51 -4.28
CA SER A 136 -18.10 -14.02 -4.84
C SER A 136 -19.20 -15.07 -4.81
N ASN A 137 -20.43 -14.63 -4.54
CA ASN A 137 -21.61 -15.52 -4.56
C ASN A 137 -21.86 -16.12 -5.95
N PRO A 138 -22.20 -17.43 -6.04
CA PRO A 138 -22.39 -18.11 -7.31
C PRO A 138 -23.48 -17.55 -8.24
N GLY A 139 -24.33 -16.66 -7.79
CA GLY A 139 -25.43 -16.08 -8.57
C GLY A 139 -25.18 -14.67 -9.12
N THR A 140 -24.02 -14.10 -8.86
CA THR A 140 -23.70 -12.73 -9.31
C THR A 140 -23.38 -12.72 -10.81
N ASP A 141 -23.91 -11.75 -11.57
CA ASP A 141 -23.46 -11.53 -12.95
C ASP A 141 -22.00 -11.07 -12.95
N ARG A 142 -21.12 -12.00 -13.32
CA ARG A 142 -19.67 -11.81 -13.30
C ARG A 142 -19.11 -11.21 -14.59
N ARG A 143 -19.96 -10.89 -15.57
CA ARG A 143 -19.51 -10.42 -16.88
C ARG A 143 -18.66 -9.16 -16.77
N ALA A 144 -19.12 -8.17 -16.01
CA ALA A 144 -18.39 -6.93 -15.79
C ALA A 144 -17.03 -7.18 -15.09
N HIS A 145 -17.01 -8.09 -14.10
CA HIS A 145 -15.80 -8.48 -13.42
C HIS A 145 -14.81 -9.15 -14.34
N LEU A 146 -15.24 -10.05 -15.24
CA LEU A 146 -14.36 -10.68 -16.24
C LEU A 146 -13.76 -9.67 -17.20
N GLN A 147 -14.56 -8.69 -17.65
CA GLN A 147 -14.06 -7.62 -18.52
C GLN A 147 -12.97 -6.78 -17.83
N VAL A 148 -13.21 -6.41 -16.57
CA VAL A 148 -12.23 -5.67 -15.77
C VAL A 148 -10.98 -6.51 -15.49
N PHE A 149 -11.14 -7.77 -15.16
CA PHE A 149 -10.03 -8.71 -14.95
C PHE A 149 -9.17 -8.84 -16.21
N GLU A 150 -9.79 -9.03 -17.36
CA GLU A 150 -9.09 -9.09 -18.65
C GLU A 150 -8.33 -7.78 -18.93
N LYS A 151 -8.95 -6.62 -18.66
CA LYS A 151 -8.33 -5.31 -18.82
C LYS A 151 -7.10 -5.13 -17.92
N ILE A 152 -7.15 -5.60 -16.67
CA ILE A 152 -6.01 -5.59 -15.74
C ILE A 152 -4.86 -6.44 -16.32
N LEU A 153 -5.15 -7.62 -16.88
CA LEU A 153 -4.14 -8.46 -17.54
C LEU A 153 -3.51 -7.73 -18.75
N TYR A 154 -4.32 -7.11 -19.61
CA TYR A 154 -3.81 -6.37 -20.79
C TYR A 154 -3.00 -5.13 -20.42
N LEU A 155 -3.19 -4.57 -19.23
CA LEU A 155 -2.34 -3.51 -18.68
C LEU A 155 -1.01 -4.04 -18.10
N GLY A 156 -0.77 -5.35 -18.15
CA GLY A 156 0.50 -5.96 -17.80
C GLY A 156 0.60 -6.37 -16.33
N ALA A 157 -0.50 -6.79 -15.72
CA ALA A 157 -0.49 -7.27 -14.33
C ALA A 157 0.41 -8.51 -14.15
N ASP A 158 1.24 -8.50 -13.12
CA ASP A 158 2.12 -9.61 -12.76
C ASP A 158 1.36 -10.63 -11.90
N LEU A 159 1.08 -11.81 -12.51
CA LEU A 159 0.43 -12.92 -11.83
C LEU A 159 1.35 -13.64 -10.84
N ASP A 160 2.65 -13.46 -10.97
CA ASP A 160 3.66 -14.14 -10.18
C ASP A 160 4.25 -13.26 -9.06
N GLN A 161 3.72 -12.02 -8.92
CA GLN A 161 4.04 -11.16 -7.81
C GLN A 161 3.69 -11.87 -6.50
N GLN A 162 4.68 -12.04 -5.64
CA GLN A 162 4.49 -12.64 -4.32
C GLN A 162 4.06 -11.58 -3.31
N THR A 163 2.99 -11.91 -2.60
CA THR A 163 2.66 -11.18 -1.37
C THR A 163 3.70 -11.46 -0.27
N ARG A 164 3.66 -10.71 0.82
CA ARG A 164 4.50 -10.97 2.00
C ARG A 164 4.34 -12.38 2.59
N TYR A 165 3.22 -13.05 2.29
CA TYR A 165 2.93 -14.43 2.71
C TYR A 165 3.44 -15.48 1.72
N GLY A 166 4.16 -15.06 0.68
CA GLY A 166 4.65 -15.93 -0.39
C GLY A 166 3.57 -16.42 -1.34
N MET A 167 2.36 -15.85 -1.29
CA MET A 167 1.23 -16.21 -2.16
C MET A 167 1.25 -15.36 -3.44
N THR A 168 0.86 -15.96 -4.56
CA THR A 168 0.74 -15.29 -5.86
C THR A 168 -0.69 -15.38 -6.40
N ALA A 169 -1.06 -14.46 -7.31
CA ALA A 169 -2.33 -14.56 -8.03
C ALA A 169 -2.42 -15.87 -8.82
N ARG A 170 -1.31 -16.33 -9.40
CA ARG A 170 -1.24 -17.59 -10.16
C ARG A 170 -1.60 -18.81 -9.30
N GLN A 171 -1.21 -18.84 -8.05
CA GLN A 171 -1.58 -19.94 -7.15
C GLN A 171 -3.10 -19.99 -6.90
N TRP A 172 -3.74 -18.84 -6.71
CA TRP A 172 -5.18 -18.76 -6.56
C TRP A 172 -5.94 -19.12 -7.84
N LEU A 173 -5.36 -18.87 -9.03
CA LEU A 173 -5.94 -19.25 -10.31
C LEU A 173 -6.13 -20.77 -10.46
N GLN A 174 -5.38 -21.60 -9.76
CA GLN A 174 -5.54 -23.04 -9.80
C GLN A 174 -6.91 -23.53 -9.30
N VAL A 175 -7.52 -22.76 -8.42
CA VAL A 175 -8.83 -23.03 -7.84
C VAL A 175 -9.90 -22.04 -8.30
N ALA A 176 -9.54 -21.13 -9.20
CA ALA A 176 -10.48 -20.15 -9.76
C ALA A 176 -11.49 -20.81 -10.71
N PRO A 177 -12.67 -20.21 -10.92
CA PRO A 177 -13.64 -20.70 -11.89
C PRO A 177 -13.04 -20.87 -13.30
N PRO A 178 -13.52 -21.87 -14.09
CA PRO A 178 -12.98 -22.16 -15.42
C PRO A 178 -13.00 -20.95 -16.37
N GLU A 179 -13.99 -20.06 -16.26
CA GLU A 179 -14.09 -18.86 -17.06
C GLU A 179 -12.93 -17.89 -16.80
N VAL A 180 -12.44 -17.77 -15.55
CA VAL A 180 -11.28 -16.94 -15.19
C VAL A 180 -10.01 -17.58 -15.72
N GLN A 181 -9.86 -18.91 -15.55
CA GLN A 181 -8.71 -19.65 -16.08
C GLN A 181 -8.63 -19.53 -17.61
N ALA A 182 -9.77 -19.58 -18.30
CA ALA A 182 -9.84 -19.44 -19.76
C ALA A 182 -9.38 -18.04 -20.23
N VAL A 183 -9.72 -16.98 -19.48
CA VAL A 183 -9.25 -15.62 -19.78
C VAL A 183 -7.73 -15.54 -19.66
N VAL A 184 -7.15 -16.09 -18.60
CA VAL A 184 -5.69 -16.12 -18.40
C VAL A 184 -5.00 -16.89 -19.50
N ALA A 185 -5.48 -18.11 -19.81
CA ALA A 185 -4.89 -18.96 -20.86
C ALA A 185 -4.92 -18.27 -22.23
N ARG A 186 -6.01 -17.58 -22.57
CA ARG A 186 -6.14 -16.77 -23.79
C ARG A 186 -5.13 -15.63 -23.82
N TRP A 187 -5.00 -14.90 -22.71
CA TRP A 187 -4.05 -13.79 -22.58
C TRP A 187 -2.60 -14.29 -22.70
N GLU A 188 -2.23 -15.36 -22.01
CA GLU A 188 -0.89 -15.97 -22.10
C GLU A 188 -0.54 -16.47 -23.51
N SER A 189 -1.52 -16.98 -24.25
CA SER A 189 -1.30 -17.45 -25.63
C SER A 189 -1.13 -16.32 -26.65
N GLY A 190 -1.69 -15.15 -26.38
CA GLY A 190 -1.68 -14.01 -27.31
C GLY A 190 -0.66 -12.92 -26.98
N ASN A 191 -0.14 -12.92 -25.78
CA ASN A 191 0.74 -11.85 -25.30
C ASN A 191 1.75 -12.43 -24.30
N PRO A 192 2.93 -12.90 -24.77
CA PRO A 192 3.96 -13.36 -23.86
C PRO A 192 4.35 -12.21 -22.92
N TYR A 193 4.01 -12.36 -21.67
CA TYR A 193 4.30 -11.42 -20.61
C TYR A 193 5.82 -11.25 -20.47
N VAL A 194 6.31 -10.06 -20.78
CA VAL A 194 7.65 -9.64 -20.37
C VAL A 194 7.49 -9.02 -19.00
N ARG A 195 7.86 -9.76 -17.96
CA ARG A 195 7.82 -9.29 -16.58
C ARG A 195 8.48 -7.91 -16.49
N PRO A 196 7.73 -6.81 -16.21
CA PRO A 196 8.38 -5.59 -15.80
C PRO A 196 9.18 -5.89 -14.54
N VAL A 197 10.36 -5.34 -14.40
CA VAL A 197 11.07 -5.37 -13.11
C VAL A 197 10.21 -4.56 -12.15
N THR A 198 9.34 -5.27 -11.44
CA THR A 198 8.47 -4.65 -10.45
C THR A 198 9.37 -4.12 -9.34
N THR A 199 9.48 -2.82 -9.26
CA THR A 199 10.05 -2.20 -8.07
C THR A 199 9.06 -2.50 -6.95
N ILE A 200 9.38 -3.49 -6.12
CA ILE A 200 8.64 -3.70 -4.89
C ILE A 200 8.78 -2.39 -4.13
N GLN A 201 7.72 -1.59 -4.13
CA GLN A 201 7.62 -0.52 -3.16
C GLN A 201 7.09 -1.19 -1.90
N PRO A 202 7.92 -1.40 -0.87
CA PRO A 202 7.36 -1.59 0.44
C PRO A 202 6.45 -0.38 0.65
N ALA A 203 5.36 -0.55 1.37
CA ALA A 203 4.54 0.57 1.84
C ALA A 203 5.38 1.39 2.85
N LEU A 204 6.54 1.81 2.40
CA LEU A 204 7.45 2.65 3.16
C LEU A 204 6.74 3.97 3.23
N ALA A 205 6.29 4.24 4.42
CA ALA A 205 5.48 5.37 4.70
C ALA A 205 6.14 6.63 4.16
N VAL A 206 5.38 7.44 3.50
CA VAL A 206 5.75 8.72 2.89
C VAL A 206 6.37 9.68 3.94
N ARG A 207 6.46 9.29 5.21
CA ARG A 207 7.02 10.08 6.32
C ARG A 207 8.46 9.73 6.70
N ILE A 208 9.05 8.72 6.09
CA ILE A 208 10.47 8.43 6.35
C ILE A 208 11.36 9.50 5.68
N GLN A 209 12.46 9.83 6.35
CA GLN A 209 13.38 10.86 5.87
C GLN A 209 14.24 10.39 4.69
N HIS A 210 14.42 9.08 4.53
CA HIS A 210 15.29 8.47 3.53
C HIS A 210 14.60 7.35 2.76
N PRO A 211 13.51 7.64 2.02
CA PRO A 211 12.71 6.61 1.33
C PRO A 211 13.52 5.85 0.28
N GLU A 212 14.42 6.54 -0.43
CA GLU A 212 15.28 5.91 -1.44
C GLU A 212 16.26 4.88 -0.84
N LEU A 213 16.82 5.19 0.35
CA LEU A 213 17.69 4.26 1.04
C LEU A 213 16.93 3.06 1.59
N ALA A 214 15.76 3.29 2.16
CA ALA A 214 14.89 2.22 2.63
C ALA A 214 14.51 1.29 1.47
N GLN A 215 14.14 1.86 0.31
CA GLN A 215 13.81 1.10 -0.89
C GLN A 215 15.01 0.29 -1.39
N LYS A 216 16.21 0.89 -1.39
CA LYS A 216 17.43 0.21 -1.78
C LYS A 216 17.74 -0.98 -0.86
N ILE A 217 17.70 -0.79 0.47
CA ILE A 217 17.91 -1.88 1.43
C ILE A 217 16.90 -3.00 1.19
N TRP A 218 15.63 -2.64 0.98
CA TRP A 218 14.56 -3.61 0.75
C TRP A 218 14.83 -4.45 -0.50
N ASN A 219 15.09 -3.80 -1.62
CA ASN A 219 15.28 -4.47 -2.90
C ASN A 219 16.54 -5.34 -2.97
N GLU A 220 17.63 -4.87 -2.34
CA GLU A 220 18.94 -5.52 -2.47
C GLU A 220 19.24 -6.51 -1.34
N MET A 221 18.60 -6.34 -0.16
CA MET A 221 19.02 -7.04 1.06
C MET A 221 17.90 -7.80 1.78
N VAL A 222 16.63 -7.56 1.44
CA VAL A 222 15.50 -8.27 2.05
C VAL A 222 15.01 -9.35 1.08
N PRO A 223 15.07 -10.64 1.45
CA PRO A 223 14.58 -11.71 0.60
C PRO A 223 13.05 -11.74 0.57
N PRO A 224 12.43 -12.34 -0.46
CA PRO A 224 10.98 -12.48 -0.57
C PRO A 224 10.36 -13.29 0.59
N SER A 225 11.15 -14.14 1.23
CA SER A 225 10.71 -14.95 2.38
C SER A 225 11.89 -15.29 3.30
N GLY A 226 11.58 -15.48 4.59
CA GLY A 226 12.57 -15.83 5.61
C GLY A 226 13.43 -14.67 6.10
N PRO A 227 14.45 -14.94 6.94
CA PRO A 227 15.35 -13.93 7.46
C PRO A 227 16.28 -13.40 6.36
N ALA A 228 16.63 -12.12 6.44
CA ALA A 228 17.56 -11.52 5.51
C ALA A 228 19.00 -12.05 5.77
N PRO A 229 19.83 -12.16 4.71
CA PRO A 229 21.21 -12.63 4.84
C PRO A 229 22.14 -11.58 5.47
N THR A 230 21.68 -10.33 5.57
CA THR A 230 22.47 -9.21 6.11
C THR A 230 21.77 -8.55 7.29
N VAL A 231 22.57 -7.96 8.19
CA VAL A 231 22.06 -7.21 9.35
C VAL A 231 21.18 -6.04 8.89
N GLN A 232 21.60 -5.31 7.86
CA GLN A 232 20.86 -4.16 7.32
C GLN A 232 19.48 -4.59 6.79
N GLY A 233 19.43 -5.63 5.99
CA GLY A 233 18.18 -6.18 5.46
C GLY A 233 17.29 -6.74 6.57
N GLU A 234 17.86 -7.46 7.55
CA GLU A 234 17.10 -8.02 8.66
C GLU A 234 16.54 -6.95 9.60
N LEU A 235 17.27 -5.85 9.81
CA LEU A 235 16.76 -4.71 10.56
C LEU A 235 15.51 -4.12 9.91
N LEU A 236 15.56 -3.84 8.60
CA LEU A 236 14.43 -3.28 7.88
C LEU A 236 13.26 -4.26 7.86
N ARG A 237 13.53 -5.54 7.50
CA ARG A 237 12.53 -6.60 7.51
C ARG A 237 11.84 -6.73 8.86
N ALA A 238 12.60 -6.69 9.97
CA ALA A 238 12.05 -6.83 11.31
C ALA A 238 11.14 -5.65 11.70
N VAL A 239 11.51 -4.41 11.33
CA VAL A 239 10.67 -3.23 11.59
C VAL A 239 9.37 -3.31 10.79
N GLU A 240 9.43 -3.67 9.50
CA GLU A 240 8.24 -3.77 8.65
C GLU A 240 7.35 -4.94 9.05
N THR A 241 7.92 -6.09 9.46
CA THR A 241 7.13 -7.21 10.01
C THR A 241 6.39 -6.80 11.28
N LEU A 242 7.06 -6.05 12.18
CA LEU A 242 6.42 -5.55 13.41
C LEU A 242 5.30 -4.54 13.12
N ARG A 243 5.48 -3.69 12.10
CA ARG A 243 4.46 -2.76 11.63
C ARG A 243 3.22 -3.50 11.14
N ASP A 244 3.44 -4.48 10.28
CA ASP A 244 2.39 -5.28 9.68
C ASP A 244 1.57 -6.06 10.69
N ASP A 245 2.26 -6.80 11.55
CA ASP A 245 1.60 -7.59 12.58
C ASP A 245 0.77 -6.69 13.53
N ALA A 246 1.23 -5.46 13.80
CA ALA A 246 0.46 -4.51 14.60
C ALA A 246 -0.79 -3.97 13.88
N GLN A 247 -0.73 -3.83 12.57
CA GLN A 247 -1.85 -3.29 11.76
C GLN A 247 -2.92 -4.35 11.47
N HIS A 248 -2.52 -5.61 11.23
CA HIS A 248 -3.40 -6.66 10.72
C HIS A 248 -3.70 -7.78 11.73
N HIS A 249 -2.84 -8.00 12.74
CA HIS A 249 -2.90 -9.13 13.65
C HIS A 249 -2.85 -8.73 15.14
N ALA A 250 -3.48 -7.63 15.51
CA ALA A 250 -3.43 -6.98 16.81
C ALA A 250 -3.67 -7.89 18.05
N HIS A 251 -4.18 -9.10 17.87
CA HIS A 251 -4.54 -10.02 18.95
C HIS A 251 -3.49 -11.08 19.27
N ASP A 252 -2.43 -11.21 18.45
CA ASP A 252 -1.46 -12.30 18.61
C ASP A 252 0.00 -11.81 18.66
N PHE A 253 0.29 -10.89 19.58
CA PHE A 253 1.65 -10.38 19.76
C PHE A 253 2.55 -11.46 20.37
N ARG A 254 3.26 -12.18 19.51
CA ARG A 254 4.02 -13.38 19.85
C ARG A 254 5.38 -13.08 20.48
N LYS A 255 5.97 -14.11 21.08
CA LYS A 255 7.35 -14.07 21.57
C LYS A 255 8.37 -13.68 20.50
N SER A 256 8.08 -13.99 19.22
CA SER A 256 8.86 -13.58 18.04
C SER A 256 8.94 -12.06 17.88
N HIS A 257 7.83 -11.33 18.06
CA HIS A 257 7.78 -9.87 17.94
C HIS A 257 8.69 -9.19 18.98
N ARG A 258 8.66 -9.67 20.22
CA ARG A 258 9.59 -9.18 21.26
C ARG A 258 11.04 -9.40 20.86
N ARG A 259 11.36 -10.58 20.28
CA ARG A 259 12.73 -10.86 19.80
C ARG A 259 13.16 -9.92 18.69
N MET A 260 12.26 -9.64 17.72
CA MET A 260 12.52 -8.68 16.66
C MET A 260 12.75 -7.28 17.21
N ALA A 261 11.88 -6.77 18.07
CA ALA A 261 12.03 -5.45 18.69
C ALA A 261 13.33 -5.33 19.50
N VAL A 262 13.70 -6.38 20.24
CA VAL A 262 14.98 -6.44 20.97
C VAL A 262 16.17 -6.46 20.00
N PHE A 263 16.08 -7.23 18.93
CA PHE A 263 17.12 -7.29 17.89
C PHE A 263 17.35 -5.91 17.27
N VAL A 264 16.28 -5.25 16.84
CA VAL A 264 16.36 -3.88 16.26
C VAL A 264 17.01 -2.92 17.24
N ARG A 265 16.51 -2.86 18.49
CA ARG A 265 17.04 -2.00 19.53
C ARG A 265 18.53 -2.24 19.77
N ASP A 266 18.89 -3.49 20.04
CA ASP A 266 20.25 -3.82 20.49
C ASP A 266 21.25 -3.63 19.36
N THR A 267 20.88 -3.92 18.13
CA THR A 267 21.75 -3.73 16.96
C THR A 267 22.00 -2.26 16.71
N LEU A 268 20.96 -1.43 16.68
CA LEU A 268 21.10 0.01 16.43
C LEU A 268 21.91 0.68 17.55
N ILE A 269 21.62 0.38 18.83
CA ILE A 269 22.32 0.99 19.97
C ILE A 269 23.80 0.56 20.02
N ARG A 270 24.09 -0.73 19.82
CA ARG A 270 25.46 -1.25 19.86
C ARG A 270 26.32 -0.82 18.69
N SER A 271 25.71 -0.30 17.63
CA SER A 271 26.44 0.24 16.50
C SER A 271 27.34 1.43 16.85
N GLY A 272 27.02 2.14 17.94
CA GLY A 272 27.74 3.37 18.34
C GLY A 272 27.52 4.57 17.42
N ILE A 273 26.61 4.45 16.46
CA ILE A 273 26.35 5.48 15.43
C ILE A 273 25.49 6.61 16.00
N PHE A 274 24.59 6.28 16.90
CA PHE A 274 23.56 7.17 17.39
C PHE A 274 23.99 7.88 18.67
N ASN A 275 23.67 9.17 18.79
CA ASN A 275 23.90 9.94 19.99
C ASN A 275 22.96 9.50 21.14
N GLU A 276 23.13 10.07 22.34
CA GLU A 276 22.37 9.66 23.51
C GLU A 276 20.84 9.93 23.37
N ALA A 277 20.47 11.04 22.75
CA ALA A 277 19.07 11.39 22.51
C ALA A 277 18.41 10.42 21.54
N GLU A 278 19.09 10.08 20.43
CA GLU A 278 18.65 9.10 19.44
C GLU A 278 18.55 7.70 20.07
N ASN A 279 19.54 7.28 20.86
CA ASN A 279 19.51 6.02 21.60
C ASN A 279 18.36 5.95 22.59
N LYS A 280 18.05 7.06 23.28
CA LYS A 280 16.88 7.14 24.16
C LYS A 280 15.59 6.98 23.37
N HIS A 281 15.50 7.59 22.20
CA HIS A 281 14.34 7.47 21.33
C HIS A 281 14.17 6.04 20.79
N ILE A 282 15.24 5.39 20.32
CA ILE A 282 15.24 3.98 19.90
C ILE A 282 14.74 3.07 21.04
N ARG A 283 15.25 3.27 22.27
CA ARG A 283 14.78 2.51 23.44
C ARG A 283 13.30 2.73 23.72
N SER A 284 12.84 3.97 23.66
CA SER A 284 11.44 4.33 23.89
C SER A 284 10.52 3.69 22.85
N SER A 285 10.86 3.83 21.56
CA SER A 285 10.08 3.29 20.44
C SER A 285 9.99 1.77 20.52
N THR A 286 11.11 1.08 20.66
CA THR A 286 11.11 -0.39 20.78
C THR A 286 10.44 -0.91 22.05
N ALA A 287 10.55 -0.18 23.20
CA ALA A 287 9.83 -0.53 24.42
C ALA A 287 8.31 -0.42 24.25
N ARG A 288 7.83 0.55 23.45
CA ARG A 288 6.40 0.67 23.14
C ARG A 288 5.93 -0.49 22.27
N LEU A 289 6.73 -0.93 21.29
CA LEU A 289 6.43 -2.11 20.48
C LEU A 289 6.35 -3.41 21.30
N MET A 290 7.03 -3.47 22.43
CA MET A 290 7.01 -4.65 23.31
C MET A 290 5.84 -4.67 24.31
N LYS A 291 5.09 -3.59 24.45
CA LYS A 291 3.93 -3.50 25.35
C LYS A 291 2.67 -3.99 24.64
N THR A 292 2.21 -5.17 25.00
CA THR A 292 1.13 -5.94 24.34
C THR A 292 -0.29 -5.45 24.57
N SER A 293 -0.54 -4.33 25.24
CA SER A 293 -1.89 -3.95 25.66
C SER A 293 -2.60 -2.92 24.77
N GLN A 294 -1.98 -2.43 23.70
CA GLN A 294 -2.65 -1.52 22.76
C GLN A 294 -2.25 -1.82 21.31
N PRO A 295 -3.22 -2.24 20.48
CA PRO A 295 -2.97 -2.62 19.08
C PRO A 295 -2.64 -1.43 18.16
N TYR A 296 -2.75 -0.20 18.59
CA TYR A 296 -2.44 0.99 17.82
C TYR A 296 -1.20 1.71 18.35
N THR A 297 -0.02 1.17 18.04
CA THR A 297 1.17 2.01 18.02
C THR A 297 1.09 2.89 16.77
N LYS A 298 1.18 4.21 16.97
CA LYS A 298 1.19 5.17 15.86
C LYS A 298 2.32 4.81 14.90
N ASP A 299 2.05 4.86 13.59
CA ASP A 299 3.03 4.57 12.53
C ASP A 299 4.33 5.36 12.67
N ASP A 300 4.29 6.56 13.29
CA ASP A 300 5.46 7.40 13.57
C ASP A 300 6.61 6.63 14.24
N ILE A 301 6.30 5.59 15.01
CA ILE A 301 7.31 4.77 15.71
C ILE A 301 8.07 3.90 14.71
N TYR A 302 7.36 3.31 13.76
CA TYR A 302 7.95 2.47 12.73
C TYR A 302 8.71 3.32 11.73
N ASP A 303 8.13 4.45 11.28
CA ASP A 303 8.79 5.40 10.37
C ASP A 303 10.12 5.87 10.96
N HIS A 304 10.13 6.23 12.24
CA HIS A 304 11.36 6.61 12.94
C HIS A 304 12.38 5.47 12.98
N LEU A 305 11.97 4.24 13.26
CA LEU A 305 12.88 3.10 13.28
C LEU A 305 13.42 2.78 11.88
N VAL A 306 12.63 2.93 10.82
CA VAL A 306 13.10 2.80 9.44
C VAL A 306 14.17 3.85 9.14
N ASP A 307 13.95 5.11 9.54
CA ASP A 307 14.97 6.17 9.36
C ASP A 307 16.27 5.85 10.09
N GLN A 308 16.19 5.27 11.30
CA GLN A 308 17.39 4.84 12.01
C GLN A 308 18.11 3.67 11.30
N VAL A 309 17.35 2.74 10.70
CA VAL A 309 17.92 1.68 9.85
C VAL A 309 18.61 2.27 8.61
N CYS A 310 18.00 3.25 7.96
CA CYS A 310 18.60 3.96 6.82
C CYS A 310 19.90 4.68 7.23
N GLN A 311 19.91 5.35 8.37
CA GLN A 311 21.13 6.00 8.89
C GLN A 311 22.22 4.97 9.26
N PHE A 312 21.83 3.82 9.82
CA PHE A 312 22.75 2.72 10.06
C PHE A 312 23.36 2.22 8.76
N TYR A 313 22.54 1.99 7.72
CA TYR A 313 23.00 1.58 6.40
C TYR A 313 23.91 2.63 5.75
N ALA A 314 23.56 3.91 5.81
CA ALA A 314 24.36 4.98 5.22
C ALA A 314 25.80 4.99 5.74
N ARG A 315 26.01 4.61 7.01
CA ARG A 315 27.31 4.50 7.67
C ARG A 315 27.95 3.11 7.56
N ASN A 316 27.20 2.08 7.16
CA ASN A 316 27.64 0.70 6.99
C ASN A 316 27.12 0.13 5.68
N GLN A 317 27.59 0.68 4.56
CA GLN A 317 27.11 0.30 3.22
C GLN A 317 27.53 -1.13 2.82
N GLN A 318 28.63 -1.64 3.38
CA GLN A 318 29.03 -3.02 3.13
C GLN A 318 28.08 -3.99 3.86
N PRO A 319 27.58 -5.04 3.19
CA PRO A 319 26.70 -6.02 3.79
C PRO A 319 27.33 -6.70 5.00
N ILE A 320 26.71 -6.59 6.17
CA ILE A 320 27.13 -7.26 7.39
C ILE A 320 26.39 -8.59 7.45
N PRO A 321 27.07 -9.75 7.44
CA PRO A 321 26.39 -11.05 7.46
C PRO A 321 25.51 -11.21 8.71
N TYR A 322 24.27 -11.65 8.50
CA TYR A 322 23.34 -11.96 9.57
C TYR A 322 23.15 -13.48 9.68
N LYS A 323 23.28 -14.02 10.89
CA LYS A 323 22.93 -15.40 11.19
C LYS A 323 21.76 -15.41 12.13
N ALA A 324 20.62 -15.91 11.67
CA ALA A 324 19.46 -16.11 12.53
C ALA A 324 19.87 -17.04 13.70
N ARG A 325 19.55 -16.62 14.93
CA ARG A 325 19.69 -17.53 16.07
C ARG A 325 18.56 -18.54 16.00
N THR A 326 18.89 -19.77 15.72
CA THR A 326 18.00 -20.93 15.78
C THR A 326 17.42 -21.12 17.19
#